data_ad1c8197d91926ae5c28328ce2abd429
#
_entry.id   ad1c8197d91926ae5c28328ce2abd429
#
_cell.length_a   1.000
_cell.length_b   1.000
_cell.length_c   1.000
_cell.angle_alpha   90.00
_cell.angle_beta   90.00
_cell.angle_gamma   90.00
#
_symmetry.space_group_name_H-M   'P 1'
#
loop_
_entity.id
_entity.type
_entity.pdbx_description
1 polymer ?
#
loop_
_entity_poly.entity_id
_entity_poly.type
_entity_poly.pdbx_seq_one_letter_code
_entity_poly.pdbx_strand_id
1 'polypeptide(L)'
;MQCNVPAHLILFPFSDTALLTQSRFILLESMMIFFAMMSVYSALKMRRYYENPFGLGWTLWLVSACANMGLAFSVKYLAFYSCTLCIAILLRDYWTHRLGNPKVTHWQVLIEFCAEIAAIAFIPVAIYIGCFYVHLSVLTKAGHHDSLMTSAFQASLEGGLSSIVRGQPSAVAHGSQITLRHTHGRTCWLHSHEHVYPIRKYLLLVEQNVRK
;
A
#
# COMPACT_ATOMS: atom_id res chain seq x y z
N MET A 1 27.58 7.93 23.16
CA MET A 1 26.57 8.01 24.25
C MET A 1 25.64 6.81 24.12
N GLN A 2 25.75 5.84 25.02
CA GLN A 2 24.74 4.78 25.16
C GLN A 2 23.52 5.45 25.79
N CYS A 3 22.44 5.66 25.01
CA CYS A 3 21.15 5.95 25.60
C CYS A 3 20.70 4.67 26.30
N ASN A 4 20.95 4.55 27.59
CA ASN A 4 20.24 3.62 28.45
C ASN A 4 18.77 4.09 28.48
N VAL A 5 17.96 3.49 27.63
CA VAL A 5 16.51 3.68 27.70
C VAL A 5 16.08 3.04 29.02
N PRO A 6 15.56 3.79 29.96
CA PRO A 6 15.17 3.24 31.26
C PRO A 6 14.07 2.19 31.05
N ALA A 7 14.16 1.09 31.77
CA ALA A 7 13.28 -0.08 31.64
C ALA A 7 11.77 0.25 31.76
N HIS A 8 11.41 1.30 32.53
CA HIS A 8 10.02 1.77 32.63
C HIS A 8 9.47 2.36 31.31
N LEU A 9 10.33 2.92 30.46
CA LEU A 9 9.92 3.43 29.14
C LEU A 9 9.61 2.30 28.15
N ILE A 10 10.26 1.13 28.34
CA ILE A 10 9.97 -0.08 27.54
C ILE A 10 8.70 -0.76 28.05
N LEU A 11 8.44 -0.74 29.35
CA LEU A 11 7.26 -1.35 29.97
C LEU A 11 5.98 -0.51 29.80
N PHE A 12 6.11 0.79 29.54
CA PHE A 12 4.97 1.70 29.41
C PHE A 12 3.96 1.26 28.32
N PRO A 13 4.38 0.82 27.11
CA PRO A 13 3.44 0.33 26.10
C PRO A 13 2.71 -0.96 26.52
N PHE A 14 3.33 -1.78 27.35
CA PHE A 14 2.73 -3.03 27.86
C PHE A 14 1.74 -2.80 29.00
N SER A 15 1.85 -1.66 29.69
CA SER A 15 0.91 -1.26 30.75
C SER A 15 -0.22 -0.38 30.25
N ASP A 16 -0.17 0.09 29.01
CA ASP A 16 -1.23 0.87 28.42
C ASP A 16 -2.42 -0.03 28.05
N THR A 17 -3.53 0.17 28.76
CA THR A 17 -4.77 -0.59 28.55
C THR A 17 -5.34 -0.42 27.14
N ALA A 18 -5.12 0.72 26.50
CA ALA A 18 -5.59 0.99 25.14
C ALA A 18 -4.84 0.12 24.12
N LEU A 19 -3.51 0.04 24.21
CA LEU A 19 -2.70 -0.82 23.35
C LEU A 19 -2.97 -2.31 23.62
N LEU A 20 -3.16 -2.69 24.87
CA LEU A 20 -3.50 -4.06 25.26
C LEU A 20 -4.88 -4.48 24.76
N THR A 21 -5.87 -3.61 24.81
CA THR A 21 -7.21 -3.89 24.26
C THR A 21 -7.20 -3.96 22.76
N GLN A 22 -6.51 -3.05 22.07
CA GLN A 22 -6.37 -3.09 20.61
C GLN A 22 -5.63 -4.33 20.11
N SER A 23 -4.62 -4.82 20.84
CA SER A 23 -3.89 -6.03 20.45
C SER A 23 -4.73 -7.31 20.59
N ARG A 24 -5.77 -7.30 21.45
CA ARG A 24 -6.71 -8.43 21.64
C ARG A 24 -7.80 -8.49 20.57
N PHE A 25 -8.13 -7.37 19.95
CA PHE A 25 -9.02 -7.38 18.79
C PHE A 25 -8.24 -7.83 17.57
N ILE A 26 -8.89 -8.60 16.68
CA ILE A 26 -8.34 -8.98 15.36
C ILE A 26 -8.42 -7.75 14.45
N LEU A 27 -7.66 -6.70 14.80
CA LEU A 27 -7.59 -5.46 14.06
C LEU A 27 -6.24 -5.37 13.35
N LEU A 28 -6.28 -4.86 12.13
CA LEU A 28 -5.08 -4.60 11.33
C LEU A 28 -4.14 -3.55 11.96
N GLU A 29 -4.64 -2.77 12.92
CA GLU A 29 -3.93 -1.67 13.57
C GLU A 29 -2.72 -2.15 14.38
N SER A 30 -2.81 -3.28 15.07
CA SER A 30 -1.70 -3.84 15.82
C SER A 30 -0.51 -4.23 14.91
N MET A 31 -0.81 -4.81 13.75
CA MET A 31 0.22 -5.14 12.75
C MET A 31 0.84 -3.87 12.15
N MET A 32 0.03 -2.87 11.81
CA MET A 32 0.51 -1.59 11.31
C MET A 32 1.45 -0.91 12.32
N ILE A 33 1.06 -0.84 13.60
CA ILE A 33 1.87 -0.24 14.68
C ILE A 33 3.19 -0.98 14.83
N PHE A 34 3.18 -2.32 14.80
CA PHE A 34 4.39 -3.12 14.90
C PHE A 34 5.39 -2.76 13.78
N PHE A 35 4.97 -2.79 12.52
CA PHE A 35 5.85 -2.45 11.41
C PHE A 35 6.27 -0.97 11.42
N ALA A 36 5.39 -0.06 11.82
CA ALA A 36 5.71 1.35 12.00
C ALA A 36 6.80 1.56 13.04
N MET A 37 6.70 0.94 14.19
CA MET A 37 7.72 1.01 15.25
C MET A 37 9.02 0.36 14.83
N MET A 38 8.98 -0.78 14.12
CA MET A 38 10.17 -1.45 13.60
C MET A 38 10.88 -0.60 12.54
N SER A 39 10.16 0.15 11.70
CA SER A 39 10.76 1.05 10.72
C SER A 39 11.53 2.19 11.41
N VAL A 40 10.92 2.84 12.39
CA VAL A 40 11.56 3.89 13.18
C VAL A 40 12.75 3.36 13.97
N TYR A 41 12.61 2.21 14.61
CA TYR A 41 13.71 1.58 15.33
C TYR A 41 14.90 1.28 14.42
N SER A 42 14.64 0.74 13.23
CA SER A 42 15.68 0.44 12.24
C SER A 42 16.39 1.70 11.76
N ALA A 43 15.65 2.77 11.51
CA ALA A 43 16.21 4.08 11.13
C ALA A 43 17.13 4.64 12.26
N LEU A 44 16.69 4.55 13.51
CA LEU A 44 17.51 4.99 14.65
C LEU A 44 18.77 4.12 14.84
N LYS A 45 18.69 2.83 14.56
CA LYS A 45 19.86 1.93 14.61
C LYS A 45 20.85 2.20 13.49
N MET A 46 20.40 2.57 12.31
CA MET A 46 21.25 2.92 11.17
C MET A 46 22.22 4.05 11.50
N ARG A 47 21.84 4.98 12.37
CA ARG A 47 22.68 6.09 12.83
C ARG A 47 24.09 5.65 13.26
N ARG A 48 24.23 4.47 13.86
CA ARG A 48 25.52 3.94 14.34
C ARG A 48 26.46 3.51 13.22
N TYR A 49 25.93 3.32 12.02
CA TYR A 49 26.66 2.74 10.88
C TYR A 49 26.97 3.76 9.78
N TYR A 50 26.67 5.03 9.99
CA TYR A 50 27.01 6.09 9.02
C TYR A 50 28.52 6.31 8.84
N GLU A 51 29.37 5.83 9.74
CA GLU A 51 30.81 5.87 9.57
C GLU A 51 31.31 4.93 8.47
N ASN A 52 30.62 3.81 8.24
CA ASN A 52 30.94 2.80 7.24
C ASN A 52 29.75 2.60 6.27
N PRO A 53 29.52 3.53 5.34
CA PRO A 53 28.46 3.40 4.33
C PRO A 53 28.75 2.19 3.43
N PHE A 54 27.68 1.57 2.93
CA PHE A 54 27.70 0.31 2.18
C PHE A 54 28.22 -0.89 2.97
N GLY A 55 28.58 -0.72 4.23
CA GLY A 55 28.86 -1.86 5.13
C GLY A 55 27.60 -2.68 5.41
N LEU A 56 27.80 -3.94 5.81
CA LEU A 56 26.70 -4.87 6.07
C LEU A 56 25.68 -4.30 7.07
N GLY A 57 26.14 -3.62 8.13
CA GLY A 57 25.27 -3.01 9.14
C GLY A 57 24.43 -1.86 8.60
N TRP A 58 25.03 -0.97 7.82
CA TRP A 58 24.33 0.14 7.18
C TRP A 58 23.25 -0.37 6.22
N THR A 59 23.61 -1.31 5.32
CA THR A 59 22.71 -1.88 4.32
C THR A 59 21.53 -2.62 4.98
N LEU A 60 21.81 -3.47 5.97
CA LEU A 60 20.78 -4.24 6.66
C LEU A 60 19.77 -3.34 7.37
N TRP A 61 20.23 -2.30 8.07
CA TRP A 61 19.33 -1.41 8.80
C TRP A 61 18.54 -0.49 7.86
N LEU A 62 19.15 -0.03 6.74
CA LEU A 62 18.45 0.73 5.71
C LEU A 62 17.35 -0.11 5.05
N VAL A 63 17.71 -1.32 4.59
CA VAL A 63 16.73 -2.25 3.98
C VAL A 63 15.64 -2.60 4.97
N SER A 64 15.98 -2.87 6.24
CA SER A 64 14.99 -3.16 7.29
C SER A 64 14.04 -1.98 7.51
N ALA A 65 14.56 -0.74 7.58
CA ALA A 65 13.72 0.46 7.74
C ALA A 65 12.75 0.61 6.57
N CYS A 66 13.26 0.52 5.33
CA CYS A 66 12.46 0.64 4.12
C CYS A 66 11.45 -0.50 3.95
N ALA A 67 11.85 -1.74 4.29
CA ALA A 67 10.96 -2.90 4.22
C ALA A 67 9.79 -2.78 5.21
N ASN A 68 10.07 -2.40 6.45
CA ASN A 68 9.03 -2.20 7.45
C ASN A 68 8.11 -1.01 7.11
N MET A 69 8.61 0.05 6.44
CA MET A 69 7.75 1.10 5.88
C MET A 69 6.77 0.55 4.85
N GLY A 70 7.26 -0.27 3.90
CA GLY A 70 6.43 -0.90 2.88
C GLY A 70 5.38 -1.83 3.47
N LEU A 71 5.74 -2.65 4.45
CA LEU A 71 4.82 -3.54 5.16
C LEU A 71 3.76 -2.75 5.95
N ALA A 72 4.16 -1.72 6.70
CA ALA A 72 3.21 -0.88 7.43
C ALA A 72 2.18 -0.23 6.50
N PHE A 73 2.64 0.31 5.37
CA PHE A 73 1.78 0.93 4.36
C PHE A 73 0.87 -0.08 3.66
N SER A 74 1.34 -1.33 3.46
CA SER A 74 0.54 -2.41 2.87
C SER A 74 -0.62 -2.84 3.78
N VAL A 75 -0.47 -2.73 5.10
CA VAL A 75 -1.54 -3.03 6.05
C VAL A 75 -2.59 -1.92 6.05
N LYS A 76 -2.16 -0.66 6.15
CA LYS A 76 -3.07 0.49 6.19
C LYS A 76 -2.34 1.74 5.72
N TYR A 77 -2.93 2.47 4.77
CA TYR A 77 -2.31 3.71 4.26
C TYR A 77 -2.16 4.83 5.32
N LEU A 78 -2.83 4.70 6.48
CA LEU A 78 -2.60 5.58 7.64
C LEU A 78 -1.14 5.54 8.14
N ALA A 79 -0.41 4.45 7.86
CA ALA A 79 1.02 4.34 8.14
C ALA A 79 1.88 5.38 7.38
N PHE A 80 1.30 6.13 6.45
CA PHE A 80 1.98 7.24 5.76
C PHE A 80 2.65 8.22 6.75
N TYR A 81 1.99 8.52 7.87
CA TYR A 81 2.57 9.41 8.88
C TYR A 81 3.83 8.83 9.53
N SER A 82 3.85 7.54 9.82
CA SER A 82 5.05 6.87 10.37
C SER A 82 6.15 6.74 9.32
N CYS A 83 5.81 6.51 8.06
CA CYS A 83 6.77 6.53 6.95
C CYS A 83 7.41 7.91 6.80
N THR A 84 6.63 8.97 6.84
CA THR A 84 7.13 10.35 6.78
C THR A 84 8.08 10.65 7.94
N LEU A 85 7.75 10.22 9.15
CA LEU A 85 8.64 10.35 10.31
C LEU A 85 9.94 9.58 10.11
N CYS A 86 9.88 8.35 9.63
CA CYS A 86 11.06 7.52 9.35
C CYS A 86 11.98 8.18 8.30
N ILE A 87 11.41 8.68 7.20
CA ILE A 87 12.14 9.40 6.16
C ILE A 87 12.79 10.67 6.75
N ALA A 88 12.06 11.42 7.56
CA ALA A 88 12.61 12.63 8.20
C ALA A 88 13.78 12.30 9.13
N ILE A 89 13.74 11.20 9.86
CA ILE A 89 14.86 10.72 10.70
C ILE A 89 16.06 10.37 9.82
N LEU A 90 15.89 9.61 8.75
CA LEU A 90 16.96 9.21 7.83
C LEU A 90 17.62 10.44 7.20
N LEU A 91 16.83 11.35 6.63
CA LEU A 91 17.35 12.57 6.01
C LEU A 91 18.07 13.49 7.01
N ARG A 92 17.53 13.66 8.21
CA ARG A 92 18.17 14.43 9.27
C ARG A 92 19.52 13.81 9.67
N ASP A 93 19.55 12.48 9.86
CA ASP A 93 20.76 11.80 10.29
C ASP A 93 21.81 11.79 9.18
N TYR A 94 21.40 11.66 7.93
CA TYR A 94 22.25 11.85 6.76
C TYR A 94 22.87 13.26 6.77
N TRP A 95 22.03 14.30 6.90
CA TRP A 95 22.49 15.69 6.96
C TRP A 95 23.52 15.91 8.06
N THR A 96 23.25 15.39 9.24
CA THR A 96 24.10 15.62 10.43
C THR A 96 25.42 14.86 10.37
N HIS A 97 25.43 13.63 9.84
CA HIS A 97 26.60 12.75 9.91
C HIS A 97 27.45 12.75 8.64
N ARG A 98 26.85 13.04 7.48
CA ARG A 98 27.57 12.96 6.20
C ARG A 98 27.83 14.33 5.58
N LEU A 99 26.83 15.15 5.44
CA LEU A 99 26.98 16.46 4.75
C LEU A 99 27.90 17.42 5.52
N GLY A 100 27.96 17.34 6.84
CA GLY A 100 28.80 18.17 7.69
C GLY A 100 30.22 17.63 7.93
N ASN A 101 30.60 16.49 7.32
CA ASN A 101 31.87 15.84 7.62
C ASN A 101 32.95 16.22 6.58
N PRO A 102 33.99 17.01 6.97
CA PRO A 102 35.02 17.46 6.04
C PRO A 102 35.95 16.35 5.51
N LYS A 103 35.87 15.15 6.08
CA LYS A 103 36.70 14.00 5.69
C LYS A 103 36.15 13.23 4.49
N VAL A 104 34.93 13.53 4.05
CA VAL A 104 34.24 12.77 3.00
C VAL A 104 34.25 13.53 1.68
N THR A 105 34.57 12.84 0.61
CA THR A 105 34.58 13.45 -0.74
C THR A 105 33.16 13.72 -1.21
N HIS A 106 32.91 14.82 -1.90
CA HIS A 106 31.57 15.18 -2.40
C HIS A 106 30.94 14.10 -3.26
N TRP A 107 31.68 13.34 -4.06
CA TRP A 107 31.20 12.24 -4.85
C TRP A 107 30.71 11.06 -4.00
N GLN A 108 31.39 10.74 -2.91
CA GLN A 108 30.94 9.70 -1.98
C GLN A 108 29.62 10.09 -1.33
N VAL A 109 29.51 11.33 -0.86
CA VAL A 109 28.27 11.88 -0.30
C VAL A 109 27.13 11.77 -1.31
N LEU A 110 27.36 12.14 -2.57
CA LEU A 110 26.33 12.07 -3.61
C LEU A 110 25.87 10.63 -3.88
N ILE A 111 26.80 9.68 -4.01
CA ILE A 111 26.47 8.27 -4.28
C ILE A 111 25.68 7.67 -3.10
N GLU A 112 26.09 7.94 -1.87
CA GLU A 112 25.38 7.47 -0.67
C GLU A 112 23.98 8.05 -0.59
N PHE A 113 23.83 9.34 -0.87
CA PHE A 113 22.52 10.00 -0.92
C PHE A 113 21.61 9.39 -1.97
N CYS A 114 22.12 9.19 -3.19
CA CYS A 114 21.35 8.54 -4.25
C CYS A 114 20.95 7.12 -3.89
N ALA A 115 21.83 6.36 -3.24
CA ALA A 115 21.54 5.00 -2.80
C ALA A 115 20.47 4.97 -1.69
N GLU A 116 20.55 5.88 -0.73
CA GLU A 116 19.56 6.00 0.36
C GLU A 116 18.19 6.42 -0.18
N ILE A 117 18.11 7.42 -1.05
CA ILE A 117 16.88 7.85 -1.71
C ILE A 117 16.30 6.73 -2.59
N ALA A 118 17.15 6.03 -3.35
CA ALA A 118 16.71 4.90 -4.15
C ALA A 118 16.12 3.78 -3.28
N ALA A 119 16.76 3.45 -2.15
CA ALA A 119 16.24 2.46 -1.21
C ALA A 119 14.88 2.89 -0.64
N ILE A 120 14.74 4.15 -0.22
CA ILE A 120 13.49 4.71 0.32
C ILE A 120 12.37 4.71 -0.73
N ALA A 121 12.68 4.92 -2.00
CA ALA A 121 11.69 4.96 -3.07
C ALA A 121 11.30 3.56 -3.54
N PHE A 122 12.27 2.70 -3.85
CA PHE A 122 12.01 1.43 -4.53
C PHE A 122 11.62 0.29 -3.60
N ILE A 123 12.23 0.17 -2.42
CA ILE A 123 11.98 -0.98 -1.52
C ILE A 123 10.54 -0.99 -1.00
N PRO A 124 9.98 0.12 -0.43
CA PRO A 124 8.61 0.12 0.05
C PRO A 124 7.59 -0.11 -1.06
N VAL A 125 7.83 0.46 -2.25
CA VAL A 125 6.95 0.30 -3.40
C VAL A 125 6.97 -1.15 -3.90
N ALA A 126 8.15 -1.76 -4.00
CA ALA A 126 8.27 -3.16 -4.41
C ALA A 126 7.53 -4.11 -3.44
N ILE A 127 7.67 -3.86 -2.14
CA ILE A 127 6.96 -4.65 -1.11
C ILE A 127 5.46 -4.44 -1.21
N TYR A 128 4.99 -3.19 -1.37
CA TYR A 128 3.57 -2.89 -1.54
C TYR A 128 2.99 -3.61 -2.75
N ILE A 129 3.66 -3.53 -3.91
CA ILE A 129 3.23 -4.24 -5.13
C ILE A 129 3.24 -5.76 -4.91
N GLY A 130 4.27 -6.30 -4.26
CA GLY A 130 4.38 -7.72 -3.94
C GLY A 130 3.24 -8.20 -3.03
N CYS A 131 2.95 -7.48 -1.95
CA CYS A 131 1.83 -7.79 -1.05
C CYS A 131 0.49 -7.73 -1.79
N PHE A 132 0.30 -6.71 -2.65
CA PHE A 132 -0.92 -6.56 -3.42
C PHE A 132 -1.07 -7.68 -4.48
N TYR A 133 0.03 -8.06 -5.13
CA TYR A 133 0.05 -9.18 -6.07
C TYR A 133 -0.33 -10.50 -5.39
N VAL A 134 0.27 -10.80 -4.24
CA VAL A 134 -0.08 -12.00 -3.46
C VAL A 134 -1.55 -11.96 -3.03
N HIS A 135 -2.02 -10.82 -2.55
CA HIS A 135 -3.43 -10.64 -2.15
C HIS A 135 -4.39 -10.94 -3.30
N LEU A 136 -4.15 -10.38 -4.48
CA LEU A 136 -4.98 -10.62 -5.65
C LEU A 136 -4.87 -12.05 -6.19
N SER A 137 -3.72 -12.70 -6.06
CA SER A 137 -3.52 -14.09 -6.51
C SER A 137 -4.25 -15.11 -5.64
N VAL A 138 -4.41 -14.79 -4.35
CA VAL A 138 -5.13 -15.66 -3.39
C VAL A 138 -6.64 -15.45 -3.47
N LEU A 139 -7.09 -14.22 -3.71
CA LEU A 139 -8.51 -13.88 -3.80
C LEU A 139 -9.01 -14.07 -5.24
N THR A 140 -9.38 -15.30 -5.58
CA THR A 140 -9.88 -15.67 -6.92
C THR A 140 -11.40 -15.57 -7.06
N LYS A 141 -12.14 -15.44 -5.94
CA LYS A 141 -13.60 -15.39 -5.94
C LYS A 141 -14.13 -13.97 -5.91
N ALA A 142 -15.22 -13.72 -6.64
CA ALA A 142 -15.91 -12.45 -6.64
C ALA A 142 -16.45 -12.10 -5.24
N GLY A 143 -16.22 -10.87 -4.80
CA GLY A 143 -16.59 -10.35 -3.49
C GLY A 143 -17.52 -9.12 -3.56
N HIS A 144 -17.91 -8.62 -2.41
CA HIS A 144 -18.87 -7.51 -2.31
C HIS A 144 -18.33 -6.17 -2.85
N HIS A 145 -17.00 -5.99 -2.86
CA HIS A 145 -16.33 -4.76 -3.30
C HIS A 145 -15.75 -4.82 -4.71
N ASP A 146 -15.98 -5.90 -5.45
CA ASP A 146 -15.45 -6.07 -6.81
C ASP A 146 -15.95 -5.00 -7.79
N SER A 147 -17.10 -4.38 -7.47
CA SER A 147 -17.65 -3.28 -8.26
C SER A 147 -16.72 -2.06 -8.39
N LEU A 148 -15.71 -1.94 -7.53
CA LEU A 148 -14.69 -0.88 -7.60
C LEU A 148 -13.58 -1.20 -8.60
N MET A 149 -13.43 -2.47 -8.99
CA MET A 149 -12.41 -2.92 -9.92
C MET A 149 -12.87 -2.79 -11.38
N THR A 150 -11.91 -2.84 -12.30
CA THR A 150 -12.21 -2.79 -13.73
C THR A 150 -13.04 -4.00 -14.18
N SER A 151 -13.87 -3.83 -15.20
CA SER A 151 -14.73 -4.91 -15.72
C SER A 151 -13.92 -6.11 -16.19
N ALA A 152 -12.73 -5.89 -16.73
CA ALA A 152 -11.82 -6.97 -17.15
C ALA A 152 -11.35 -7.81 -15.96
N PHE A 153 -10.97 -7.17 -14.84
CA PHE A 153 -10.59 -7.86 -13.62
C PHE A 153 -11.78 -8.63 -13.02
N GLN A 154 -12.97 -8.00 -12.95
CA GLN A 154 -14.19 -8.68 -12.47
C GLN A 154 -14.56 -9.92 -13.30
N ALA A 155 -14.32 -9.90 -14.60
CA ALA A 155 -14.54 -11.03 -15.49
C ALA A 155 -13.56 -12.19 -15.26
N SER A 156 -12.38 -11.92 -14.71
CA SER A 156 -11.36 -12.93 -14.38
C SER A 156 -11.63 -13.67 -13.06
N LEU A 157 -12.50 -13.12 -12.19
CA LEU A 157 -12.83 -13.72 -10.90
C LEU A 157 -13.88 -14.84 -11.05
N GLU A 158 -13.81 -15.83 -10.18
CA GLU A 158 -14.82 -16.89 -10.11
C GLU A 158 -16.12 -16.38 -9.48
N GLY A 159 -17.23 -16.54 -10.17
CA GLY A 159 -18.54 -16.01 -9.77
C GLY A 159 -18.80 -14.59 -10.26
N GLY A 160 -19.88 -13.96 -9.84
CA GLY A 160 -20.20 -12.57 -10.21
C GLY A 160 -20.27 -12.35 -11.73
N LEU A 161 -19.49 -11.39 -12.25
CA LEU A 161 -19.50 -11.06 -13.68
C LEU A 161 -19.01 -12.20 -14.57
N SER A 162 -18.05 -13.01 -14.11
CA SER A 162 -17.53 -14.13 -14.90
C SER A 162 -18.60 -15.17 -15.22
N SER A 163 -19.58 -15.37 -14.33
CA SER A 163 -20.69 -16.28 -14.58
C SER A 163 -21.63 -15.78 -15.69
N ILE A 164 -21.70 -14.47 -15.89
CA ILE A 164 -22.53 -13.83 -16.94
C ILE A 164 -21.82 -13.85 -18.29
N VAL A 165 -20.50 -13.64 -18.29
CA VAL A 165 -19.70 -13.49 -19.53
C VAL A 165 -19.15 -14.83 -20.03
N ARG A 166 -19.19 -15.86 -19.19
CA ARG A 166 -18.64 -17.19 -19.52
C ARG A 166 -19.38 -17.81 -20.72
N GLY A 167 -18.62 -18.13 -21.76
CA GLY A 167 -19.14 -18.71 -22.99
C GLY A 167 -19.67 -17.71 -24.01
N GLN A 168 -19.57 -16.39 -23.74
CA GLN A 168 -19.88 -15.40 -24.76
C GLN A 168 -18.70 -15.22 -25.74
N PRO A 169 -18.98 -14.96 -27.04
CA PRO A 169 -17.92 -14.72 -28.01
C PRO A 169 -17.13 -13.47 -27.66
N SER A 170 -15.82 -13.50 -27.82
CA SER A 170 -14.91 -12.37 -27.56
C SER A 170 -14.99 -11.27 -28.60
N ALA A 171 -15.49 -11.57 -29.81
CA ALA A 171 -15.66 -10.65 -30.91
C ALA A 171 -17.14 -10.39 -31.19
N VAL A 172 -17.51 -9.13 -31.32
CA VAL A 172 -18.88 -8.72 -31.66
C VAL A 172 -19.08 -8.82 -33.16
N ALA A 173 -20.03 -9.67 -33.62
CA ALA A 173 -20.42 -9.80 -35.01
C ALA A 173 -21.45 -8.74 -35.40
N HIS A 174 -21.51 -8.39 -36.65
CA HIS A 174 -22.51 -7.45 -37.19
C HIS A 174 -23.91 -8.02 -37.00
N GLY A 175 -24.82 -7.25 -36.38
CA GLY A 175 -26.19 -7.68 -36.08
C GLY A 175 -26.36 -8.46 -34.77
N SER A 176 -25.31 -8.68 -34.00
CA SER A 176 -25.42 -9.32 -32.68
C SER A 176 -26.08 -8.40 -31.63
N GLN A 177 -26.92 -8.97 -30.78
CA GLN A 177 -27.44 -8.28 -29.61
C GLN A 177 -26.34 -8.16 -28.54
N ILE A 178 -26.04 -6.94 -28.13
CA ILE A 178 -24.99 -6.64 -27.17
C ILE A 178 -25.56 -5.90 -25.96
N THR A 179 -24.95 -6.11 -24.81
CA THR A 179 -25.17 -5.32 -23.62
C THR A 179 -23.93 -4.46 -23.36
N LEU A 180 -24.14 -3.17 -23.11
CA LEU A 180 -23.05 -2.23 -22.82
C LEU A 180 -22.95 -2.05 -21.31
N ARG A 181 -21.74 -2.22 -20.80
CA ARG A 181 -21.42 -2.02 -19.38
C ARG A 181 -20.36 -0.95 -19.21
N HIS A 182 -20.46 -0.20 -18.11
CA HIS A 182 -19.45 0.80 -17.78
C HIS A 182 -18.11 0.14 -17.43
N THR A 183 -16.99 0.66 -17.97
CA THR A 183 -15.64 0.08 -17.83
C THR A 183 -15.06 0.23 -16.41
N HIS A 184 -15.48 1.24 -15.65
CA HIS A 184 -14.95 1.54 -14.31
C HIS A 184 -15.85 0.97 -13.21
N GLY A 185 -15.81 -0.35 -13.05
CA GLY A 185 -16.21 -1.04 -11.84
C GLY A 185 -17.67 -0.95 -11.39
N ARG A 186 -18.50 -0.11 -11.97
CA ARG A 186 -19.91 -0.01 -11.58
C ARG A 186 -20.73 -1.14 -12.23
N THR A 187 -21.64 -1.71 -11.46
CA THR A 187 -22.57 -2.76 -11.93
C THR A 187 -23.68 -2.19 -12.82
N CYS A 188 -23.43 -1.12 -13.53
CA CYS A 188 -24.41 -0.39 -14.32
C CYS A 188 -24.36 -0.82 -15.77
N TRP A 189 -25.51 -1.18 -16.33
CA TRP A 189 -25.71 -1.55 -17.72
C TRP A 189 -26.46 -0.42 -18.45
N LEU A 190 -26.11 -0.17 -19.69
CA LEU A 190 -26.89 0.74 -20.50
C LEU A 190 -28.22 0.10 -20.84
N HIS A 191 -29.30 0.75 -20.49
CA HIS A 191 -30.66 0.29 -20.75
C HIS A 191 -31.45 1.34 -21.52
N SER A 192 -32.25 0.90 -22.47
CA SER A 192 -33.15 1.74 -23.27
C SER A 192 -34.60 1.38 -22.94
N HIS A 193 -35.42 2.40 -22.69
CA HIS A 193 -36.86 2.28 -22.48
C HIS A 193 -37.63 2.84 -23.65
N GLU A 194 -38.83 2.31 -23.86
CA GLU A 194 -39.80 2.89 -24.82
C GLU A 194 -40.51 4.13 -24.26
N HIS A 195 -40.38 4.39 -22.95
CA HIS A 195 -41.01 5.53 -22.30
C HIS A 195 -40.15 6.79 -22.38
N VAL A 196 -40.82 7.93 -22.66
CA VAL A 196 -40.19 9.25 -22.69
C VAL A 196 -39.86 9.70 -21.26
N TYR A 197 -38.63 10.13 -21.01
CA TYR A 197 -38.24 10.66 -19.72
C TYR A 197 -39.02 11.93 -19.35
N PRO A 198 -39.39 12.13 -18.09
CA PRO A 198 -39.92 13.39 -17.66
C PRO A 198 -38.86 14.49 -17.84
N ILE A 199 -39.25 15.56 -18.49
CA ILE A 199 -38.45 16.65 -19.08
C ILE A 199 -37.48 17.36 -18.09
N ARG A 200 -37.41 16.96 -16.83
CA ARG A 200 -36.66 17.62 -15.77
C ARG A 200 -35.42 16.89 -15.24
N LYS A 201 -35.02 15.77 -15.77
CA LYS A 201 -33.77 15.10 -15.31
C LYS A 201 -32.96 14.61 -16.49
N TYR A 202 -31.95 15.33 -16.85
CA TYR A 202 -30.82 14.88 -17.67
C TYR A 202 -29.98 13.85 -16.88
N LEU A 203 -30.54 12.71 -16.63
CA LEU A 203 -29.83 11.57 -16.06
C LEU A 203 -30.09 10.40 -16.98
N LEU A 204 -29.05 9.97 -17.67
CA LEU A 204 -28.96 8.61 -18.16
C LEU A 204 -29.20 7.69 -16.95
N LEU A 205 -30.42 7.22 -16.80
CA LEU A 205 -30.74 6.22 -15.80
C LEU A 205 -30.05 4.92 -16.22
N VAL A 206 -28.96 4.67 -15.58
CA VAL A 206 -28.28 3.39 -15.64
C VAL A 206 -28.97 2.53 -14.59
N GLU A 207 -30.00 1.80 -15.00
CA GLU A 207 -30.78 0.95 -14.13
C GLU A 207 -30.08 -0.40 -13.92
N GLN A 208 -29.96 -0.81 -12.68
CA GLN A 208 -29.52 -2.16 -12.32
C GLN A 208 -30.62 -3.15 -12.72
N ASN A 209 -30.54 -3.73 -13.88
CA ASN A 209 -31.44 -4.81 -14.24
C ASN A 209 -30.83 -6.15 -13.82
N VAL A 210 -31.01 -6.50 -12.56
CA VAL A 210 -30.83 -7.87 -12.07
C VAL A 210 -32.06 -8.64 -12.53
N ARG A 211 -32.04 -9.25 -13.70
CA ARG A 211 -32.98 -10.33 -13.99
C ARG A 211 -32.60 -11.54 -13.15
N LYS A 212 -33.53 -11.95 -12.33
CA LYS A 212 -33.58 -13.25 -11.65
C LYS A 212 -33.54 -14.38 -12.65
#